data_d2203fa8e85312426542a88cb36e1d6f
#
_entry.id   d2203fa8e85312426542a88cb36e1d6f
#
_cell.length_a   1.000
_cell.length_b   1.000
_cell.length_c   1.000
_cell.angle_alpha   90.00
_cell.angle_beta   90.00
_cell.angle_gamma   90.00
#
_symmetry.space_group_name_H-M   'P 1'
#
loop_
_entity.id
_entity.type
_entity.pdbx_description
1 polymer ?
#
loop_
_entity_poly.entity_id
_entity_poly.type
_entity_poly.pdbx_seq_one_letter_code
_entity_poly.pdbx_strand_id
1 'polypeptide(L)'
;QFWVSFCDDAGSIENEAAARGLIAKAFSVIESFMYDNHLKLNPGKTQFIPFSRKKVTSSYAPLVLNNQVTIFPSCEVRNLGVIMDSNLSFVSHVNQLRRSCFYQLRRLRSIRVFVPSSQLETLIHAFITSRLDFCCSIYHPLPKNLVPRVQTIQNACAKFVTGAKKFDSATAARFKLHWLPVAARSKFRILTYAYRIVHTKEAIPKYLSEPYSTVKHGRVTRNNLSNSLHCSYKFRLVTVGCRSVYCSILYLWNSLPSDLRYIPTYTAFKRSLKTYLFRQAYELF
;
A
#
# COMPACT_ATOMS: atom_id res chain seq x y z
N GLN A 1 -14.63 -10.10 -5.86
CA GLN A 1 -13.34 -10.77 -5.74
C GLN A 1 -13.09 -11.02 -4.26
N PHE A 2 -13.03 -12.27 -3.83
CA PHE A 2 -12.80 -12.66 -2.44
C PHE A 2 -11.33 -13.02 -2.25
N TRP A 3 -10.78 -12.66 -1.10
CA TRP A 3 -9.39 -12.94 -0.74
C TRP A 3 -9.34 -13.69 0.58
N VAL A 4 -8.68 -14.82 0.56
CA VAL A 4 -8.27 -15.53 1.76
C VAL A 4 -6.75 -15.56 1.73
N SER A 5 -6.10 -14.94 2.69
CA SER A 5 -4.65 -14.97 2.85
C SER A 5 -4.29 -15.78 4.09
N PHE A 6 -3.40 -16.69 3.92
CA PHE A 6 -2.77 -17.43 5.00
C PHE A 6 -1.26 -17.23 4.91
N CYS A 7 -0.63 -16.90 6.02
CA CYS A 7 0.82 -16.77 6.11
C CYS A 7 1.34 -17.84 7.06
N ASP A 8 2.10 -18.79 6.55
CA ASP A 8 2.72 -19.82 7.37
C ASP A 8 4.04 -19.32 7.94
N ASP A 9 4.08 -19.14 9.26
CA ASP A 9 5.28 -18.77 10.00
C ASP A 9 6.19 -19.99 10.32
N ALA A 10 5.68 -21.20 10.23
CA ALA A 10 6.35 -22.40 10.77
C ALA A 10 6.85 -23.39 9.71
N GLY A 11 6.37 -23.35 8.48
CA GLY A 11 6.80 -24.28 7.41
C GLY A 11 6.55 -25.76 7.75
N SER A 12 5.59 -26.07 8.64
CA SER A 12 5.21 -27.44 8.97
C SER A 12 4.07 -27.93 8.07
N ILE A 13 4.13 -29.18 7.67
CA ILE A 13 3.11 -29.85 6.83
C ILE A 13 1.73 -29.82 7.52
N GLU A 14 1.69 -29.91 8.82
CA GLU A 14 0.46 -29.83 9.63
C GLU A 14 -0.24 -28.47 9.50
N ASN A 15 0.50 -27.38 9.49
CA ASN A 15 -0.04 -26.03 9.31
C ASN A 15 -0.59 -25.83 7.88
N GLU A 16 0.02 -26.45 6.86
CA GLU A 16 -0.48 -26.38 5.49
C GLU A 16 -1.83 -27.10 5.34
N ALA A 17 -1.97 -28.31 5.92
CA ALA A 17 -3.22 -29.05 5.88
C ALA A 17 -4.36 -28.31 6.61
N ALA A 18 -4.07 -27.74 7.79
CA ALA A 18 -5.02 -26.93 8.54
C ALA A 18 -5.46 -25.68 7.76
N ALA A 19 -4.49 -24.98 7.13
CA ALA A 19 -4.77 -23.82 6.29
C ALA A 19 -5.65 -24.18 5.09
N ARG A 20 -5.38 -25.29 4.42
CA ARG A 20 -6.20 -25.78 3.31
C ARG A 20 -7.63 -26.09 3.75
N GLY A 21 -7.80 -26.68 4.92
CA GLY A 21 -9.11 -26.92 5.52
C GLY A 21 -9.89 -25.63 5.80
N LEU A 22 -9.22 -24.60 6.30
CA LEU A 22 -9.83 -23.28 6.51
C LEU A 22 -10.22 -22.60 5.18
N ILE A 23 -9.38 -22.70 4.17
CA ILE A 23 -9.68 -22.17 2.82
C ILE A 23 -10.90 -22.89 2.24
N ALA A 24 -10.97 -24.20 2.34
CA ALA A 24 -12.11 -24.99 1.85
C ALA A 24 -13.42 -24.60 2.56
N LYS A 25 -13.39 -24.43 3.88
CA LYS A 25 -14.56 -23.94 4.66
C LYS A 25 -14.96 -22.53 4.24
N ALA A 26 -14.01 -21.60 4.13
CA ALA A 26 -14.31 -20.25 3.67
C ALA A 26 -14.90 -20.23 2.25
N PHE A 27 -14.39 -21.10 1.39
CA PHE A 27 -14.89 -21.23 0.03
C PHE A 27 -16.33 -21.75 -0.02
N SER A 28 -16.69 -22.75 0.78
CA SER A 28 -18.07 -23.25 0.87
C SER A 28 -19.06 -22.18 1.32
N VAL A 29 -18.66 -21.33 2.29
CA VAL A 29 -19.49 -20.19 2.73
C VAL A 29 -19.68 -19.18 1.60
N ILE A 30 -18.62 -18.89 0.84
CA ILE A 30 -18.69 -17.96 -0.31
C ILE A 30 -19.59 -18.55 -1.41
N GLU A 31 -19.49 -19.85 -1.70
CA GLU A 31 -20.36 -20.50 -2.70
C GLU A 31 -21.82 -20.44 -2.29
N SER A 32 -22.15 -20.74 -1.02
CA SER A 32 -23.52 -20.62 -0.52
C SER A 32 -24.03 -19.17 -0.68
N PHE A 33 -23.25 -18.19 -0.24
CA PHE A 33 -23.61 -16.79 -0.40
C PHE A 33 -23.84 -16.40 -1.88
N MET A 34 -23.00 -16.88 -2.79
CA MET A 34 -23.16 -16.60 -4.21
C MET A 34 -24.39 -17.27 -4.79
N TYR A 35 -24.66 -18.51 -4.38
CA TYR A 35 -25.86 -19.24 -4.80
C TYR A 35 -27.14 -18.52 -4.36
N ASP A 36 -27.19 -18.07 -3.09
CA ASP A 36 -28.34 -17.35 -2.52
C ASP A 36 -28.58 -16.00 -3.22
N ASN A 37 -27.53 -15.40 -3.79
CA ASN A 37 -27.61 -14.14 -4.53
C ASN A 37 -27.63 -14.32 -6.07
N HIS A 38 -27.92 -15.53 -6.58
CA HIS A 38 -27.94 -15.84 -8.01
C HIS A 38 -26.64 -15.51 -8.75
N LEU A 39 -25.50 -15.61 -8.06
CA LEU A 39 -24.18 -15.40 -8.63
C LEU A 39 -23.47 -16.72 -8.85
N LYS A 40 -22.65 -16.83 -9.88
CA LYS A 40 -21.84 -18.00 -10.17
C LYS A 40 -20.36 -17.69 -10.01
N LEU A 41 -19.67 -18.53 -9.27
CA LEU A 41 -18.21 -18.44 -9.14
C LEU A 41 -17.56 -18.79 -10.49
N ASN A 42 -16.56 -17.98 -10.90
CA ASN A 42 -15.80 -18.24 -12.11
C ASN A 42 -14.45 -18.88 -11.76
N PRO A 43 -14.28 -20.21 -11.98
CA PRO A 43 -13.03 -20.90 -11.68
C PRO A 43 -11.84 -20.33 -12.44
N GLY A 44 -12.02 -19.92 -13.70
CA GLY A 44 -10.96 -19.35 -14.53
C GLY A 44 -10.44 -17.99 -14.06
N LYS A 45 -11.15 -17.30 -13.15
CA LYS A 45 -10.72 -16.05 -12.50
C LYS A 45 -10.29 -16.25 -11.04
N THR A 46 -10.38 -17.47 -10.54
CA THR A 46 -9.93 -17.81 -9.18
C THR A 46 -8.45 -18.17 -9.24
N GLN A 47 -7.65 -17.54 -8.41
CA GLN A 47 -6.20 -17.73 -8.39
C GLN A 47 -5.75 -18.08 -6.96
N PHE A 48 -4.79 -18.97 -6.86
CA PHE A 48 -4.18 -19.37 -5.60
C PHE A 48 -2.72 -18.94 -5.58
N ILE A 49 -2.33 -18.17 -4.57
CA ILE A 49 -0.95 -17.77 -4.36
C ILE A 49 -0.52 -18.11 -2.93
N PRO A 50 0.47 -18.98 -2.76
CA PRO A 50 1.08 -19.25 -1.46
C PRO A 50 2.12 -18.15 -1.17
N PHE A 51 2.05 -17.55 0.02
CA PHE A 51 3.07 -16.62 0.51
C PHE A 51 4.04 -17.40 1.41
N SER A 52 5.30 -17.46 1.03
CA SER A 52 6.34 -18.15 1.78
C SER A 52 7.64 -17.37 1.84
N ARG A 53 8.41 -17.55 2.95
CA ARG A 53 9.78 -17.01 3.09
C ARG A 53 10.80 -17.77 2.25
N LYS A 54 10.57 -19.06 2.03
CA LYS A 54 11.40 -19.89 1.14
C LYS A 54 10.99 -19.59 -0.29
N LYS A 55 11.95 -19.61 -1.22
CA LYS A 55 11.58 -19.58 -2.64
C LYS A 55 10.52 -20.63 -2.87
N VAL A 56 9.38 -20.21 -3.41
CA VAL A 56 8.33 -21.13 -3.84
C VAL A 56 8.91 -21.91 -5.01
N THR A 57 9.64 -22.95 -4.66
CA THR A 57 9.93 -24.03 -5.61
C THR A 57 8.62 -24.81 -5.74
N SER A 58 8.38 -25.35 -6.91
CA SER A 58 7.19 -26.06 -7.43
C SER A 58 6.46 -27.08 -6.51
N SER A 59 6.60 -27.01 -5.20
CA SER A 59 6.23 -28.02 -4.23
C SER A 59 4.85 -27.86 -3.58
N TYR A 60 4.11 -26.77 -3.87
CA TYR A 60 2.76 -26.65 -3.32
C TYR A 60 1.78 -27.44 -4.15
N ALA A 61 1.08 -28.37 -3.52
CA ALA A 61 0.01 -29.12 -4.17
C ALA A 61 -1.13 -28.18 -4.63
N PRO A 62 -1.82 -28.49 -5.73
CA PRO A 62 -2.97 -27.74 -6.16
C PRO A 62 -4.05 -27.66 -5.07
N LEU A 63 -4.80 -26.58 -5.05
CA LEU A 63 -5.96 -26.43 -4.18
C LEU A 63 -7.17 -27.05 -4.87
N VAL A 64 -7.70 -28.14 -4.30
CA VAL A 64 -8.93 -28.78 -4.79
C VAL A 64 -10.11 -28.22 -4.01
N LEU A 65 -11.05 -27.60 -4.73
CA LEU A 65 -12.26 -27.02 -4.17
C LEU A 65 -13.46 -27.88 -4.58
N ASN A 66 -14.26 -28.34 -3.62
CA ASN A 66 -15.51 -29.09 -3.80
C ASN A 66 -15.38 -30.27 -4.80
N ASN A 67 -14.24 -30.98 -4.80
CA ASN A 67 -13.92 -32.14 -5.64
C ASN A 67 -14.04 -31.93 -7.18
N GLN A 68 -14.28 -30.72 -7.65
CA GLN A 68 -14.48 -30.44 -9.08
C GLN A 68 -13.53 -29.38 -9.65
N VAL A 69 -13.05 -28.45 -8.85
CA VAL A 69 -12.21 -27.36 -9.32
C VAL A 69 -10.82 -27.45 -8.72
N THR A 70 -9.83 -27.69 -9.59
CA THR A 70 -8.43 -27.73 -9.19
C THR A 70 -7.76 -26.41 -9.59
N ILE A 71 -7.20 -25.69 -8.60
CA ILE A 71 -6.51 -24.43 -8.80
C ILE A 71 -5.03 -24.64 -8.52
N PHE A 72 -4.21 -24.41 -9.54
CA PHE A 72 -2.76 -24.51 -9.41
C PHE A 72 -2.17 -23.27 -8.72
N PRO A 73 -1.11 -23.44 -7.91
CA PRO A 73 -0.42 -22.31 -7.28
C PRO A 73 0.24 -21.42 -8.34
N SER A 74 0.07 -20.12 -8.19
CA SER A 74 0.68 -19.11 -9.05
C SER A 74 1.78 -18.36 -8.29
N CYS A 75 2.89 -18.04 -8.94
CA CYS A 75 3.96 -17.22 -8.36
C CYS A 75 3.58 -15.74 -8.29
N GLU A 76 2.68 -15.30 -9.17
CA GLU A 76 2.19 -13.93 -9.23
C GLU A 76 0.68 -13.91 -9.50
N VAL A 77 -0.03 -13.01 -8.80
CA VAL A 77 -1.46 -12.79 -9.03
C VAL A 77 -1.75 -11.30 -9.13
N ARG A 78 -2.74 -10.94 -9.94
CA ARG A 78 -3.22 -9.57 -10.04
C ARG A 78 -4.49 -9.38 -9.24
N ASN A 79 -4.40 -8.60 -8.16
CA ASN A 79 -5.53 -8.26 -7.32
C ASN A 79 -5.89 -6.78 -7.43
N LEU A 80 -7.10 -6.46 -7.89
CA LEU A 80 -7.61 -5.09 -8.00
C LEU A 80 -6.59 -4.10 -8.61
N GLY A 81 -5.79 -4.58 -9.57
CA GLY A 81 -4.77 -3.77 -10.24
C GLY A 81 -3.37 -3.84 -9.65
N VAL A 82 -3.19 -4.39 -8.44
CA VAL A 82 -1.89 -4.64 -7.82
C VAL A 82 -1.41 -6.04 -8.20
N ILE A 83 -0.16 -6.17 -8.64
CA ILE A 83 0.48 -7.47 -8.83
C ILE A 83 1.20 -7.82 -7.54
N MET A 84 0.82 -8.94 -6.98
CA MET A 84 1.44 -9.54 -5.79
C MET A 84 2.22 -10.77 -6.22
N ASP A 85 3.46 -10.86 -5.79
CA ASP A 85 4.28 -12.06 -5.92
C ASP A 85 4.36 -12.83 -4.59
N SER A 86 4.65 -14.12 -4.65
CA SER A 86 4.71 -15.02 -3.48
C SER A 86 5.67 -14.56 -2.38
N ASN A 87 6.64 -13.71 -2.69
CA ASN A 87 7.59 -13.14 -1.73
C ASN A 87 7.21 -11.73 -1.28
N LEU A 88 6.09 -11.17 -1.77
CA LEU A 88 5.65 -9.79 -1.54
C LEU A 88 6.76 -8.76 -1.85
N SER A 89 7.55 -9.02 -2.91
CA SER A 89 8.63 -8.13 -3.33
C SER A 89 8.13 -6.92 -4.12
N PHE A 90 6.98 -7.05 -4.79
CA PHE A 90 6.35 -6.03 -5.66
C PHE A 90 7.21 -5.60 -6.85
N VAL A 91 8.23 -6.37 -7.23
CA VAL A 91 9.11 -6.02 -8.35
C VAL A 91 8.34 -5.96 -9.67
N SER A 92 7.53 -6.97 -9.96
CA SER A 92 6.69 -7.04 -11.17
C SER A 92 5.67 -5.91 -11.21
N HIS A 93 5.05 -5.60 -10.07
CA HIS A 93 4.13 -4.48 -9.95
C HIS A 93 4.79 -3.14 -10.29
N VAL A 94 5.95 -2.85 -9.69
CA VAL A 94 6.70 -1.60 -9.95
C VAL A 94 7.15 -1.51 -11.40
N ASN A 95 7.58 -2.62 -12.00
CA ASN A 95 7.98 -2.65 -13.41
C ASN A 95 6.80 -2.35 -14.34
N GLN A 96 5.61 -2.94 -14.09
CA GLN A 96 4.41 -2.67 -14.86
C GLN A 96 3.93 -1.23 -14.66
N LEU A 97 3.92 -0.71 -13.43
CA LEU A 97 3.59 0.66 -13.11
C LEU A 97 4.50 1.63 -13.88
N ARG A 98 5.80 1.37 -13.88
CA ARG A 98 6.78 2.18 -14.61
C ARG A 98 6.52 2.19 -16.11
N ARG A 99 6.29 1.03 -16.73
CA ARG A 99 5.95 0.92 -18.16
C ARG A 99 4.72 1.73 -18.49
N SER A 100 3.66 1.57 -17.72
CA SER A 100 2.39 2.27 -17.90
C SER A 100 2.52 3.79 -17.75
N CYS A 101 3.23 4.26 -16.71
CA CYS A 101 3.43 5.69 -16.47
C CYS A 101 4.28 6.35 -17.56
N PHE A 102 5.38 5.71 -17.98
CA PHE A 102 6.21 6.25 -19.07
C PHE A 102 5.50 6.22 -20.43
N TYR A 103 4.61 5.25 -20.68
CA TYR A 103 3.76 5.24 -21.85
C TYR A 103 2.85 6.48 -21.85
N GLN A 104 2.16 6.77 -20.74
CA GLN A 104 1.31 7.96 -20.63
C GLN A 104 2.13 9.26 -20.75
N LEU A 105 3.29 9.32 -20.11
CA LEU A 105 4.16 10.50 -20.23
C LEU A 105 4.60 10.75 -21.69
N ARG A 106 4.86 9.68 -22.44
CA ARG A 106 5.21 9.80 -23.88
C ARG A 106 4.04 10.38 -24.67
N ARG A 107 2.82 9.92 -24.43
CA ARG A 107 1.60 10.46 -25.06
C ARG A 107 1.39 11.94 -24.71
N LEU A 108 1.59 12.32 -23.45
CA LEU A 108 1.47 13.72 -23.04
C LEU A 108 2.55 14.62 -23.67
N ARG A 109 3.72 14.07 -24.01
CA ARG A 109 4.77 14.84 -24.70
C ARG A 109 4.35 15.32 -26.10
N SER A 110 3.56 14.57 -26.84
CA SER A 110 3.10 14.95 -28.17
C SER A 110 2.17 16.16 -28.16
N ILE A 111 1.43 16.37 -27.05
CA ILE A 111 0.48 17.48 -26.93
C ILE A 111 1.04 18.67 -26.16
N ARG A 112 2.27 18.59 -25.66
CA ARG A 112 2.87 19.59 -24.75
C ARG A 112 2.84 21.01 -25.31
N VAL A 113 3.11 21.15 -26.59
CA VAL A 113 3.19 22.47 -27.27
C VAL A 113 1.85 23.20 -27.25
N PHE A 114 0.76 22.46 -27.22
CA PHE A 114 -0.61 22.99 -27.29
C PHE A 114 -1.26 23.22 -25.91
N VAL A 115 -0.59 22.82 -24.80
CA VAL A 115 -1.19 22.79 -23.46
C VAL A 115 -0.38 23.66 -22.49
N PRO A 116 -1.03 24.62 -21.78
CA PRO A 116 -0.38 25.40 -20.74
C PRO A 116 0.16 24.54 -19.59
N SER A 117 1.20 25.00 -18.91
CA SER A 117 1.88 24.25 -17.84
C SER A 117 0.96 23.84 -16.68
N SER A 118 -0.01 24.70 -16.32
CA SER A 118 -1.00 24.41 -15.28
C SER A 118 -1.91 23.24 -15.66
N GLN A 119 -2.32 23.15 -16.91
CA GLN A 119 -3.13 22.05 -17.43
C GLN A 119 -2.29 20.78 -17.59
N LEU A 120 -1.00 20.90 -17.94
CA LEU A 120 -0.09 19.77 -17.99
C LEU A 120 0.07 19.13 -16.60
N GLU A 121 0.12 19.91 -15.54
CA GLU A 121 0.17 19.41 -14.17
C GLU A 121 -1.10 18.60 -13.83
N THR A 122 -2.27 19.13 -14.20
CA THR A 122 -3.55 18.42 -14.02
C THR A 122 -3.58 17.08 -14.76
N LEU A 123 -3.11 17.05 -16.02
CA LEU A 123 -3.01 15.82 -16.80
C LEU A 123 -2.03 14.81 -16.19
N ILE A 124 -0.88 15.27 -15.67
CA ILE A 124 0.06 14.41 -14.95
C ILE A 124 -0.59 13.81 -13.70
N HIS A 125 -1.34 14.62 -12.95
CA HIS A 125 -2.07 14.11 -11.78
C HIS A 125 -3.11 13.07 -12.17
N ALA A 126 -3.89 13.31 -13.21
CA ALA A 126 -4.93 12.39 -13.66
C ALA A 126 -4.38 11.07 -14.20
N PHE A 127 -3.37 11.09 -15.06
CA PHE A 127 -2.93 9.89 -15.78
C PHE A 127 -1.74 9.16 -15.15
N ILE A 128 -0.92 9.83 -14.34
CA ILE A 128 0.30 9.26 -13.78
C ILE A 128 0.29 9.27 -12.26
N THR A 129 0.06 10.42 -11.62
CA THR A 129 0.10 10.49 -10.15
C THR A 129 -0.99 9.63 -9.50
N SER A 130 -2.19 9.58 -10.08
CA SER A 130 -3.26 8.71 -9.62
C SER A 130 -2.84 7.24 -9.57
N ARG A 131 -2.07 6.78 -10.55
CA ARG A 131 -1.53 5.40 -10.59
C ARG A 131 -0.43 5.18 -9.56
N LEU A 132 0.44 6.18 -9.33
CA LEU A 132 1.48 6.11 -8.30
C LEU A 132 0.87 6.07 -6.89
N ASP A 133 -0.24 6.77 -6.68
CA ASP A 133 -0.92 6.84 -5.39
C ASP A 133 -1.84 5.64 -5.13
N PHE A 134 -2.22 4.92 -6.19
CA PHE A 134 -3.09 3.75 -6.06
C PHE A 134 -2.41 2.67 -5.24
N CYS A 135 -3.05 2.25 -4.16
CA CYS A 135 -2.58 1.21 -3.24
C CYS A 135 -1.15 1.40 -2.70
N CYS A 136 -0.56 2.62 -2.77
CA CYS A 136 0.82 2.86 -2.35
C CYS A 136 1.07 2.57 -0.85
N SER A 137 0.02 2.56 -0.03
CA SER A 137 0.08 2.20 1.39
C SER A 137 0.23 0.70 1.64
N ILE A 138 -0.22 -0.15 0.72
CA ILE A 138 -0.19 -1.61 0.91
C ILE A 138 1.24 -2.15 0.81
N TYR A 139 2.04 -1.61 -0.09
CA TYR A 139 3.43 -2.03 -0.28
C TYR A 139 4.46 -1.06 0.33
N HIS A 140 4.04 -0.24 1.28
CA HIS A 140 4.95 0.60 2.07
C HIS A 140 5.44 -0.13 3.32
N PRO A 141 6.72 0.01 3.68
CA PRO A 141 7.78 0.63 2.90
C PRO A 141 8.24 -0.26 1.74
N LEU A 142 8.36 0.33 0.57
CA LEU A 142 8.96 -0.37 -0.57
C LEU A 142 10.39 -0.79 -0.24
N PRO A 143 10.87 -1.93 -0.77
CA PRO A 143 12.27 -2.28 -0.71
C PRO A 143 13.16 -1.14 -1.21
N LYS A 144 14.31 -0.92 -0.54
CA LYS A 144 15.21 0.22 -0.83
C LYS A 144 15.60 0.34 -2.31
N ASN A 145 15.69 -0.78 -3.02
CA ASN A 145 16.01 -0.83 -4.46
C ASN A 145 14.84 -0.45 -5.37
N LEU A 146 13.59 -0.46 -4.90
CA LEU A 146 12.42 -0.13 -5.71
C LEU A 146 12.00 1.34 -5.59
N VAL A 147 12.24 1.98 -4.44
CA VAL A 147 11.92 3.39 -4.23
C VAL A 147 12.50 4.30 -5.31
N PRO A 148 13.81 4.18 -5.69
CA PRO A 148 14.37 4.98 -6.77
C PRO A 148 13.68 4.74 -8.12
N ARG A 149 13.27 3.49 -8.41
CA ARG A 149 12.57 3.16 -9.66
C ARG A 149 11.23 3.85 -9.80
N VAL A 150 10.48 3.97 -8.71
CA VAL A 150 9.21 4.73 -8.69
C VAL A 150 9.48 6.22 -8.70
N GLN A 151 10.49 6.69 -7.97
CA GLN A 151 10.87 8.09 -7.92
C GLN A 151 11.30 8.64 -9.29
N THR A 152 11.93 7.83 -10.16
CA THR A 152 12.29 8.26 -11.53
C THR A 152 11.07 8.66 -12.37
N ILE A 153 9.91 8.04 -12.15
CA ILE A 153 8.67 8.39 -12.85
C ILE A 153 8.28 9.81 -12.46
N GLN A 154 8.20 10.09 -11.15
CA GLN A 154 7.81 11.40 -10.64
C GLN A 154 8.82 12.48 -11.07
N ASN A 155 10.11 12.18 -11.05
CA ASN A 155 11.17 13.06 -11.52
C ASN A 155 10.98 13.46 -12.99
N ALA A 156 10.68 12.48 -13.85
CA ALA A 156 10.42 12.72 -15.26
C ALA A 156 9.17 13.58 -15.48
N CYS A 157 8.12 13.36 -14.69
CA CYS A 157 6.90 14.18 -14.72
C CYS A 157 7.17 15.62 -14.27
N ALA A 158 7.91 15.82 -13.18
CA ALA A 158 8.24 17.15 -12.69
C ALA A 158 9.04 17.96 -13.72
N LYS A 159 10.07 17.34 -14.30
CA LYS A 159 10.84 17.98 -15.40
C LYS A 159 9.96 18.30 -16.61
N PHE A 160 9.03 17.41 -16.96
CA PHE A 160 8.12 17.62 -18.06
C PHE A 160 7.22 18.84 -17.86
N VAL A 161 6.60 18.98 -16.67
CA VAL A 161 5.73 20.13 -16.34
C VAL A 161 6.51 21.43 -16.29
N THR A 162 7.66 21.45 -15.60
CA THR A 162 8.47 22.67 -15.43
C THR A 162 9.27 23.07 -16.66
N GLY A 163 9.35 22.23 -17.69
CA GLY A 163 10.20 22.48 -18.85
C GLY A 163 11.69 22.28 -18.61
N ALA A 164 12.06 21.69 -17.49
CA ALA A 164 13.46 21.45 -17.13
C ALA A 164 14.16 20.50 -18.11
N LYS A 165 15.44 20.77 -18.40
CA LYS A 165 16.28 19.99 -19.30
C LYS A 165 16.68 18.65 -18.67
N LYS A 166 17.28 17.76 -19.47
CA LYS A 166 17.70 16.41 -19.06
C LYS A 166 18.58 16.43 -17.81
N PHE A 167 19.51 17.34 -17.73
CA PHE A 167 20.53 17.42 -16.67
C PHE A 167 20.13 18.31 -15.48
N ASP A 168 19.04 19.06 -15.57
CA ASP A 168 18.56 19.90 -14.48
C ASP A 168 18.14 19.06 -13.26
N SER A 169 18.16 19.66 -12.07
CA SER A 169 17.78 18.97 -10.83
C SER A 169 16.29 18.63 -10.82
N ALA A 170 15.98 17.34 -10.74
CA ALA A 170 14.61 16.90 -10.57
C ALA A 170 14.05 17.26 -9.19
N THR A 171 14.91 17.43 -8.19
CA THR A 171 14.51 17.84 -6.84
C THR A 171 14.05 19.29 -6.86
N ALA A 172 14.77 20.19 -7.55
CA ALA A 172 14.35 21.58 -7.73
C ALA A 172 13.01 21.67 -8.49
N ALA A 173 12.82 20.86 -9.54
CA ALA A 173 11.56 20.83 -10.28
C ALA A 173 10.39 20.39 -9.40
N ARG A 174 10.54 19.33 -8.58
CA ARG A 174 9.51 18.90 -7.63
C ARG A 174 9.24 19.90 -6.53
N PHE A 175 10.29 20.57 -6.04
CA PHE A 175 10.17 21.64 -5.05
C PHE A 175 9.32 22.78 -5.57
N LYS A 176 9.61 23.27 -6.79
CA LYS A 176 8.84 24.33 -7.47
C LYS A 176 7.34 23.98 -7.62
N LEU A 177 7.03 22.71 -7.86
CA LEU A 177 5.66 22.21 -7.99
C LEU A 177 5.00 21.86 -6.64
N HIS A 178 5.68 22.04 -5.52
CA HIS A 178 5.23 21.60 -4.19
C HIS A 178 4.84 20.11 -4.13
N TRP A 179 5.55 19.27 -4.85
CA TRP A 179 5.30 17.82 -4.88
C TRP A 179 6.10 17.10 -3.80
N LEU A 180 5.40 16.33 -2.98
CA LEU A 180 6.03 15.39 -2.06
C LEU A 180 6.73 14.27 -2.84
N PRO A 181 7.97 13.86 -2.47
CA PRO A 181 8.61 12.65 -3.01
C PRO A 181 7.76 11.41 -2.77
N VAL A 182 7.93 10.38 -3.60
CA VAL A 182 7.11 9.15 -3.54
C VAL A 182 7.06 8.53 -2.14
N ALA A 183 8.21 8.46 -1.44
CA ALA A 183 8.24 7.93 -0.09
C ALA A 183 7.43 8.79 0.91
N ALA A 184 7.50 10.11 0.80
CA ALA A 184 6.71 11.02 1.64
C ALA A 184 5.21 10.96 1.29
N ARG A 185 4.84 10.74 0.02
CA ARG A 185 3.45 10.52 -0.39
C ARG A 185 2.84 9.26 0.24
N SER A 186 3.59 8.15 0.25
CA SER A 186 3.16 6.92 0.92
C SER A 186 2.96 7.13 2.42
N LYS A 187 3.92 7.80 3.10
CA LYS A 187 3.79 8.19 4.52
C LYS A 187 2.54 9.05 4.75
N PHE A 188 2.32 10.05 3.89
CA PHE A 188 1.14 10.92 3.97
C PHE A 188 -0.16 10.13 3.93
N ARG A 189 -0.29 9.17 3.00
CA ARG A 189 -1.47 8.30 2.88
C ARG A 189 -1.68 7.45 4.13
N ILE A 190 -0.64 6.78 4.61
CA ILE A 190 -0.72 5.94 5.83
C ILE A 190 -1.11 6.78 7.05
N LEU A 191 -0.52 7.96 7.21
CA LEU A 191 -0.80 8.85 8.34
C LEU A 191 -2.21 9.44 8.28
N THR A 192 -2.78 9.64 7.10
CA THR A 192 -4.20 10.03 6.99
C THR A 192 -5.15 8.91 7.41
N TYR A 193 -4.79 7.64 7.21
CA TYR A 193 -5.51 6.50 7.77
C TYR A 193 -5.32 6.41 9.30
N ALA A 194 -4.09 6.58 9.78
CA ALA A 194 -3.81 6.59 11.22
C ALA A 194 -4.64 7.64 11.96
N TYR A 195 -4.74 8.86 11.43
CA TYR A 195 -5.58 9.92 11.99
C TYR A 195 -7.04 9.47 12.10
N ARG A 196 -7.59 8.86 11.07
CA ARG A 196 -8.98 8.36 11.10
C ARG A 196 -9.16 7.26 12.16
N ILE A 197 -8.21 6.37 12.31
CA ILE A 197 -8.24 5.31 13.34
C ILE A 197 -8.31 5.93 14.75
N VAL A 198 -7.56 7.01 14.98
CA VAL A 198 -7.49 7.65 16.30
C VAL A 198 -8.71 8.52 16.59
N HIS A 199 -9.14 9.33 15.62
CA HIS A 199 -10.14 10.41 15.84
C HIS A 199 -11.53 10.09 15.30
N THR A 200 -11.68 9.18 14.32
CA THR A 200 -12.96 8.89 13.65
C THR A 200 -13.18 7.39 13.47
N LYS A 201 -13.09 6.62 14.57
CA LYS A 201 -13.21 5.15 14.55
C LYS A 201 -14.41 4.61 13.78
N GLU A 202 -15.54 5.31 13.85
CA GLU A 202 -16.79 4.89 13.21
C GLU A 202 -16.75 4.95 11.67
N ALA A 203 -15.86 5.76 11.10
CA ALA A 203 -15.73 5.93 9.65
C ALA A 203 -14.78 4.92 8.98
N ILE A 204 -14.26 3.93 9.73
CA ILE A 204 -13.32 2.94 9.25
C ILE A 204 -13.86 1.54 9.53
N PRO A 205 -13.68 0.58 8.59
CA PRO A 205 -14.04 -0.81 8.81
C PRO A 205 -13.41 -1.36 10.10
N LYS A 206 -14.19 -2.08 10.90
CA LYS A 206 -13.77 -2.59 12.22
C LYS A 206 -12.46 -3.37 12.16
N TYR A 207 -12.28 -4.24 11.17
CA TYR A 207 -11.07 -5.05 10.99
C TYR A 207 -9.78 -4.20 10.83
N LEU A 208 -9.88 -2.93 10.40
CA LEU A 208 -8.74 -2.01 10.31
C LEU A 208 -8.52 -1.24 11.60
N SER A 209 -9.54 -1.02 12.43
CA SER A 209 -9.46 -0.22 13.66
C SER A 209 -9.28 -1.07 14.91
N GLU A 210 -9.86 -2.28 14.97
CA GLU A 210 -9.81 -3.18 16.13
C GLU A 210 -8.39 -3.52 16.64
N PRO A 211 -7.38 -3.73 15.76
CA PRO A 211 -6.03 -4.03 16.24
C PRO A 211 -5.37 -2.89 17.01
N TYR A 212 -5.91 -1.68 16.94
CA TYR A 212 -5.32 -0.50 17.55
C TYR A 212 -6.09 -0.04 18.77
N SER A 213 -5.34 0.30 19.81
CA SER A 213 -5.84 0.95 21.00
C SER A 213 -5.03 2.20 21.32
N THR A 214 -5.71 3.25 21.73
CA THR A 214 -5.08 4.37 22.42
C THR A 214 -5.03 4.00 23.90
N VAL A 215 -3.95 3.38 24.34
CA VAL A 215 -3.89 2.86 25.71
C VAL A 215 -3.73 4.00 26.69
N LYS A 216 -4.70 4.10 27.59
CA LYS A 216 -4.52 4.69 28.92
C LYS A 216 -3.96 3.56 29.81
N HIS A 217 -2.64 3.36 29.86
CA HIS A 217 -2.06 2.49 30.88
C HIS A 217 -2.24 3.11 32.25
N GLY A 218 -2.53 2.29 33.28
CA GLY A 218 -2.82 2.74 34.64
C GLY A 218 -1.68 3.50 35.34
N ARG A 219 -0.47 3.54 34.78
CA ARG A 219 0.61 4.46 35.18
C ARG A 219 0.76 5.55 34.11
N VAL A 220 0.52 6.80 34.54
CA VAL A 220 0.75 7.96 33.67
C VAL A 220 2.25 8.17 33.53
N THR A 221 2.82 7.69 32.43
CA THR A 221 4.20 8.04 32.04
C THR A 221 4.14 9.25 31.09
N ARG A 222 5.26 9.99 30.96
CA ARG A 222 5.33 11.14 30.04
C ARG A 222 4.92 10.79 28.60
N ASN A 223 5.08 9.54 28.18
CA ASN A 223 4.62 9.04 26.87
C ASN A 223 3.10 8.79 26.79
N ASN A 224 2.40 8.60 27.90
CA ASN A 224 0.95 8.32 27.91
C ASN A 224 0.09 9.56 27.62
N LEU A 225 0.67 10.75 27.75
CA LEU A 225 0.03 12.02 27.40
C LEU A 225 -0.02 12.28 25.89
N SER A 226 0.54 11.40 25.07
CA SER A 226 0.91 11.74 23.69
C SER A 226 0.01 11.14 22.62
N ASN A 227 -1.23 10.73 22.90
CA ASN A 227 -2.14 10.14 21.91
C ASN A 227 -1.47 9.04 21.04
N SER A 228 -0.64 8.21 21.70
CA SER A 228 0.12 7.14 21.05
C SER A 228 -0.78 5.97 20.70
N LEU A 229 -0.54 5.33 19.57
CA LEU A 229 -1.20 4.10 19.15
C LEU A 229 -0.42 2.88 19.67
N HIS A 230 -1.17 1.87 20.05
CA HIS A 230 -0.67 0.53 20.35
C HIS A 230 -1.40 -0.48 19.47
N CYS A 231 -0.72 -1.56 19.10
CA CYS A 231 -1.28 -2.61 18.27
C CYS A 231 -1.27 -3.93 19.04
N SER A 232 -2.38 -4.66 19.03
CA SER A 232 -2.51 -5.96 19.67
C SER A 232 -1.74 -7.06 18.93
N TYR A 233 -1.44 -6.88 17.66
CA TYR A 233 -0.67 -7.85 16.88
C TYR A 233 0.81 -7.80 17.24
N LYS A 234 1.37 -8.98 17.56
CA LYS A 234 2.81 -9.15 17.73
C LYS A 234 3.44 -9.52 16.39
N PHE A 235 4.20 -8.61 15.81
CA PHE A 235 4.92 -8.86 14.57
C PHE A 235 6.23 -9.61 14.86
N ARG A 236 6.27 -10.90 14.52
CA ARG A 236 7.45 -11.76 14.75
C ARG A 236 8.53 -11.59 13.68
N LEU A 237 8.16 -11.14 12.48
CA LEU A 237 9.05 -11.06 11.32
C LEU A 237 9.48 -9.63 11.05
N VAL A 238 10.77 -9.35 11.20
CA VAL A 238 11.37 -8.04 10.96
C VAL A 238 11.26 -7.62 9.47
N THR A 239 11.29 -8.58 8.55
CA THR A 239 11.30 -8.29 7.09
C THR A 239 9.90 -8.08 6.52
N VAL A 240 8.98 -9.03 6.71
CA VAL A 240 7.62 -8.99 6.13
C VAL A 240 6.62 -8.38 7.09
N GLY A 241 6.68 -8.75 8.38
CA GLY A 241 5.77 -8.24 9.39
C GLY A 241 5.89 -6.73 9.61
N CYS A 242 7.10 -6.19 9.66
CA CYS A 242 7.33 -4.75 9.78
C CYS A 242 6.92 -3.96 8.53
N ARG A 243 6.73 -4.63 7.38
CA ARG A 243 6.19 -4.03 6.16
C ARG A 243 4.67 -4.05 6.09
N SER A 244 4.01 -4.68 7.06
CA SER A 244 2.56 -4.66 7.12
C SER A 244 2.04 -3.22 7.29
N VAL A 245 0.85 -2.97 6.76
CA VAL A 245 0.17 -1.66 6.93
C VAL A 245 -0.02 -1.36 8.41
N TYR A 246 -0.32 -2.37 9.23
CA TYR A 246 -0.50 -2.22 10.68
C TYR A 246 0.76 -1.72 11.38
N CYS A 247 1.90 -2.32 11.08
CA CYS A 247 3.19 -1.89 11.65
C CYS A 247 3.57 -0.48 11.17
N SER A 248 3.35 -0.20 9.88
CA SER A 248 3.64 1.10 9.29
C SER A 248 2.78 2.23 9.89
N ILE A 249 1.50 1.98 10.14
CA ILE A 249 0.60 2.93 10.82
C ILE A 249 1.12 3.23 12.22
N LEU A 250 1.41 2.20 13.00
CA LEU A 250 1.89 2.31 14.37
C LEU A 250 3.19 3.13 14.46
N TYR A 251 4.19 2.75 13.68
CA TYR A 251 5.50 3.39 13.68
C TYR A 251 5.42 4.85 13.22
N LEU A 252 4.77 5.10 12.09
CA LEU A 252 4.69 6.44 11.53
C LEU A 252 3.87 7.39 12.41
N TRP A 253 2.76 6.91 12.98
CA TRP A 253 1.94 7.74 13.87
C TRP A 253 2.70 8.13 15.13
N ASN A 254 3.35 7.17 15.79
CA ASN A 254 4.09 7.44 17.02
C ASN A 254 5.34 8.28 16.81
N SER A 255 5.88 8.31 15.58
CA SER A 255 7.02 9.19 15.22
C SER A 255 6.62 10.64 14.91
N LEU A 256 5.31 10.95 14.79
CA LEU A 256 4.85 12.31 14.57
C LEU A 256 5.05 13.19 15.83
N PRO A 257 5.36 14.48 15.65
CA PRO A 257 5.27 15.47 16.72
C PRO A 257 3.89 15.47 17.39
N SER A 258 3.86 15.71 18.71
CA SER A 258 2.62 15.80 19.50
C SER A 258 1.62 16.77 18.90
N ASP A 259 2.09 17.94 18.50
CA ASP A 259 1.26 19.02 17.95
C ASP A 259 0.45 18.58 16.73
N LEU A 260 1.02 17.73 15.87
CA LEU A 260 0.29 17.18 14.73
C LEU A 260 -0.75 16.14 15.16
N ARG A 261 -0.48 15.34 16.20
CA ARG A 261 -1.38 14.28 16.66
C ARG A 261 -2.64 14.82 17.34
N TYR A 262 -2.60 16.07 17.86
CA TYR A 262 -3.71 16.70 18.55
C TYR A 262 -4.57 17.61 17.67
N ILE A 263 -4.26 17.76 16.38
CA ILE A 263 -5.07 18.59 15.49
C ILE A 263 -6.51 18.05 15.42
N PRO A 264 -7.52 18.86 15.74
CA PRO A 264 -8.89 18.34 15.93
C PRO A 264 -9.61 18.00 14.63
N THR A 265 -9.28 18.64 13.50
CA THR A 265 -9.98 18.44 12.23
C THR A 265 -9.13 17.72 11.20
N TYR A 266 -9.75 16.80 10.46
CA TYR A 266 -9.07 16.03 9.41
C TYR A 266 -8.47 16.90 8.30
N THR A 267 -9.15 17.98 7.93
CA THR A 267 -8.69 18.92 6.90
C THR A 267 -7.45 19.70 7.35
N ALA A 268 -7.46 20.21 8.59
CA ALA A 268 -6.30 20.90 9.19
C ALA A 268 -5.13 19.93 9.34
N PHE A 269 -5.38 18.72 9.84
CA PHE A 269 -4.35 17.67 9.94
C PHE A 269 -3.67 17.39 8.59
N LYS A 270 -4.45 17.16 7.52
CA LYS A 270 -3.89 16.92 6.18
C LYS A 270 -3.01 18.07 5.69
N ARG A 271 -3.43 19.31 5.94
CA ARG A 271 -2.66 20.52 5.54
C ARG A 271 -1.34 20.58 6.31
N SER A 272 -1.38 20.48 7.63
CA SER A 272 -0.21 20.53 8.50
C SER A 272 0.73 19.35 8.26
N LEU A 273 0.19 18.15 8.07
CA LEU A 273 0.97 16.95 7.73
C LEU A 273 1.69 17.10 6.38
N LYS A 274 1.02 17.65 5.35
CA LYS A 274 1.66 17.89 4.06
C LYS A 274 2.84 18.86 4.19
N THR A 275 2.67 19.94 4.95
CA THR A 275 3.70 20.93 5.23
C THR A 275 4.87 20.31 5.99
N TYR A 276 4.59 19.55 7.04
CA TYR A 276 5.61 18.85 7.83
C TYR A 276 6.44 17.88 6.97
N LEU A 277 5.77 17.00 6.20
CA LEU A 277 6.46 16.06 5.33
C LEU A 277 7.23 16.74 4.18
N PHE A 278 6.73 17.88 3.71
CA PHE A 278 7.43 18.68 2.70
C PHE A 278 8.72 19.28 3.26
N ARG A 279 8.65 19.92 4.44
CA ARG A 279 9.83 20.44 5.13
C ARG A 279 10.86 19.34 5.38
N GLN A 280 10.43 18.20 5.91
CA GLN A 280 11.30 17.05 6.14
C GLN A 280 11.96 16.52 4.86
N ALA A 281 11.21 16.47 3.75
CA ALA A 281 11.70 15.91 2.49
C ALA A 281 12.70 16.81 1.75
N TYR A 282 12.66 18.12 2.01
CA TYR A 282 13.52 19.12 1.38
C TYR A 282 14.46 19.84 2.37
N GLU A 283 14.59 19.27 3.59
CA GLU A 283 15.49 19.77 4.65
C GLU A 283 15.27 21.24 5.00
N LEU A 284 14.02 21.67 4.98
CA LEU A 284 13.61 23.03 5.34
C LEU A 284 13.24 23.05 6.83
N PHE A 285 14.21 23.29 7.70
CA PHE A 285 14.04 23.48 9.13
C PHE A 285 14.20 24.94 9.54
#